data_0bed89fc37d0e6d5f802271e45eb8641
#
_entry.id   0bed89fc37d0e6d5f802271e45eb8641
#
_cell.length_a   1.000
_cell.length_b   1.000
_cell.length_c   1.000
_cell.angle_alpha   90.00
_cell.angle_beta   90.00
_cell.angle_gamma   90.00
#
_symmetry.space_group_name_H-M   'P 1'
#
loop_
_entity.id
_entity.type
_entity.pdbx_description
1 polymer ?
#
loop_
_entity_poly.entity_id
_entity_poly.type
_entity_poly.pdbx_seq_one_letter_code
_entity_poly.pdbx_strand_id
1 'polypeptide(L)'
;IEGRKTYANMMKYIKMTVSSNFGNMLSVLAASAFLPFLPMTALQLILLNLVYDLSCTAISWDKVDAEYLRAPCRWDAGGILRFMLWNGPVSSVFDIAVFLLMYFVFCPAAAGGKLYGQLTDPAARDAWAALFQTGWFVASMWTQTLVIHMVRTAKVPVLQSRASAPLTGLTLAGIAVVTALPFTPLAEGLGLTALPAGYFAALAGVVVGYILLESLAKEIYIKKYHSWL
;
A
#
# COMPACT_ATOMS: atom_id res chain seq x y z
N ILE A 1 -27.38 12.94 12.32
CA ILE A 1 -26.73 12.71 11.02
C ILE A 1 -25.21 12.89 11.15
N GLU A 2 -24.71 13.96 11.79
CA GLU A 2 -23.26 14.19 11.93
C GLU A 2 -22.54 13.03 12.67
N GLY A 3 -23.08 12.55 13.79
CA GLY A 3 -22.51 11.39 14.49
C GLY A 3 -22.41 10.14 13.62
N ARG A 4 -23.34 9.92 12.68
CA ARG A 4 -23.25 8.79 11.73
C ARG A 4 -22.14 8.99 10.72
N LYS A 5 -21.88 10.21 10.25
CA LYS A 5 -20.77 10.54 9.35
C LYS A 5 -19.42 10.29 10.04
N THR A 6 -19.29 10.80 11.27
CA THR A 6 -18.08 10.60 12.09
C THR A 6 -17.81 9.11 12.32
N TYR A 7 -18.84 8.36 12.69
CA TYR A 7 -18.73 6.91 12.87
C TYR A 7 -18.32 6.19 11.58
N ALA A 8 -18.93 6.55 10.45
CA ALA A 8 -18.60 5.98 9.15
C ALA A 8 -17.13 6.22 8.78
N ASN A 9 -16.64 7.45 8.93
CA ASN A 9 -15.25 7.79 8.63
C ASN A 9 -14.27 7.12 9.59
N MET A 10 -14.62 6.99 10.87
CA MET A 10 -13.86 6.20 11.83
C MET A 10 -13.78 4.70 11.42
N MET A 11 -14.88 4.11 10.99
CA MET A 11 -14.90 2.71 10.52
C MET A 11 -14.08 2.51 9.25
N LYS A 12 -14.12 3.46 8.30
CA LYS A 12 -13.22 3.46 7.14
C LYS A 12 -11.77 3.42 7.59
N TYR A 13 -11.37 4.35 8.46
CA TYR A 13 -10.00 4.42 8.97
C TYR A 13 -9.56 3.12 9.63
N ILE A 14 -10.37 2.58 10.56
CA ILE A 14 -10.03 1.35 11.27
C ILE A 14 -9.85 0.18 10.29
N LYS A 15 -10.81 -0.04 9.39
CA LYS A 15 -10.74 -1.13 8.42
C LYS A 15 -9.54 -1.01 7.49
N MET A 16 -9.25 0.19 6.99
CA MET A 16 -8.09 0.44 6.15
C MET A 16 -6.79 0.17 6.88
N THR A 17 -6.60 0.78 8.06
CA THR A 17 -5.34 0.68 8.83
C THR A 17 -5.08 -0.75 9.27
N VAL A 18 -6.07 -1.44 9.81
CA VAL A 18 -5.91 -2.83 10.26
C VAL A 18 -5.62 -3.76 9.07
N SER A 19 -6.32 -3.58 7.95
CA SER A 19 -6.10 -4.39 6.75
C SER A 19 -4.74 -4.13 6.10
N SER A 20 -4.33 -2.87 6.00
CA SER A 20 -3.02 -2.48 5.46
C SER A 20 -1.87 -3.01 6.31
N ASN A 21 -1.94 -2.83 7.63
CA ASN A 21 -0.92 -3.34 8.54
C ASN A 21 -0.83 -4.86 8.51
N PHE A 22 -1.96 -5.56 8.45
CA PHE A 22 -1.98 -7.02 8.32
C PHE A 22 -1.35 -7.47 7.00
N GLY A 23 -1.68 -6.82 5.88
CA GLY A 23 -1.05 -7.07 4.59
C GLY A 23 0.45 -6.86 4.61
N ASN A 24 0.93 -5.74 5.16
CA ASN A 24 2.36 -5.46 5.31
C ASN A 24 3.08 -6.53 6.16
N MET A 25 2.46 -6.96 7.26
CA MET A 25 3.04 -8.03 8.11
C MET A 25 3.15 -9.36 7.36
N LEU A 26 2.12 -9.74 6.58
CA LEU A 26 2.16 -10.92 5.73
C LEU A 26 3.26 -10.82 4.67
N SER A 27 3.43 -9.65 4.05
CA SER A 27 4.45 -9.40 3.05
C SER A 27 5.85 -9.49 3.63
N VAL A 28 6.08 -8.90 4.83
CA VAL A 28 7.37 -9.02 5.54
C VAL A 28 7.65 -10.46 5.93
N LEU A 29 6.65 -11.19 6.42
CA LEU A 29 6.79 -12.61 6.78
C LEU A 29 7.16 -13.45 5.55
N ALA A 30 6.46 -13.26 4.43
CA ALA A 30 6.76 -13.94 3.18
C ALA A 30 8.18 -13.60 2.70
N ALA A 31 8.55 -12.31 2.69
CA ALA A 31 9.88 -11.86 2.30
C ALA A 31 10.97 -12.49 3.18
N SER A 32 10.78 -12.54 4.50
CA SER A 32 11.75 -13.10 5.45
C SER A 32 11.99 -14.59 5.26
N ALA A 33 11.06 -15.32 4.63
CA ALA A 33 11.23 -16.73 4.30
C ALA A 33 12.16 -16.97 3.09
N PHE A 34 12.29 -15.98 2.18
CA PHE A 34 12.99 -16.12 0.91
C PHE A 34 14.21 -15.21 0.77
N LEU A 35 14.22 -14.05 1.42
CA LEU A 35 15.28 -13.06 1.28
C LEU A 35 16.34 -13.24 2.36
N PRO A 36 17.64 -13.18 1.99
CA PRO A 36 18.75 -13.23 2.96
C PRO A 36 19.03 -11.87 3.62
N PHE A 37 18.19 -10.87 3.39
CA PHE A 37 18.27 -9.52 3.96
C PHE A 37 16.87 -8.99 4.30
N LEU A 38 16.81 -7.93 5.10
CA LEU A 38 15.52 -7.31 5.44
C LEU A 38 14.93 -6.62 4.21
N PRO A 39 13.64 -6.87 3.90
CA PRO A 39 12.99 -6.31 2.71
C PRO A 39 12.79 -4.79 2.79
N MET A 40 12.83 -4.21 3.99
CA MET A 40 12.78 -2.78 4.26
C MET A 40 13.48 -2.48 5.58
N THR A 41 14.16 -1.34 5.69
CA THR A 41 14.78 -0.91 6.95
C THR A 41 13.73 -0.38 7.92
N ALA A 42 14.05 -0.40 9.22
CA ALA A 42 13.16 0.15 10.25
C ALA A 42 12.84 1.64 10.01
N LEU A 43 13.83 2.41 9.57
CA LEU A 43 13.66 3.83 9.26
C LEU A 43 12.70 4.06 8.10
N GLN A 44 12.82 3.27 7.03
CA GLN A 44 11.91 3.30 5.89
C GLN A 44 10.48 2.92 6.29
N LEU A 45 10.31 1.90 7.15
CA LEU A 45 8.98 1.51 7.66
C LEU A 45 8.33 2.63 8.49
N ILE A 46 9.10 3.28 9.37
CA ILE A 46 8.60 4.40 10.17
C ILE A 46 8.18 5.55 9.26
N LEU A 47 9.00 5.90 8.27
CA LEU A 47 8.70 6.97 7.33
C LEU A 47 7.46 6.66 6.49
N LEU A 48 7.36 5.43 5.98
CA LEU A 48 6.21 4.97 5.20
C LEU A 48 4.91 5.10 6.01
N ASN A 49 4.93 4.58 7.25
CA ASN A 49 3.77 4.65 8.14
C ASN A 49 3.41 6.10 8.49
N LEU A 50 4.40 6.97 8.74
CA LEU A 50 4.15 8.37 9.03
C LEU A 50 3.46 9.08 7.87
N VAL A 51 3.94 8.90 6.64
CA VAL A 51 3.34 9.51 5.43
C VAL A 51 1.94 8.95 5.18
N TYR A 52 1.75 7.64 5.38
CA TYR A 52 0.45 7.00 5.29
C TYR A 52 -0.55 7.53 6.32
N ASP A 53 -0.14 7.62 7.59
CA ASP A 53 -0.99 8.11 8.68
C ASP A 53 -1.37 9.57 8.47
N LEU A 54 -0.45 10.41 8.02
CA LEU A 54 -0.75 11.79 7.62
C LEU A 54 -1.80 11.84 6.51
N SER A 55 -1.69 10.96 5.51
CA SER A 55 -2.69 10.84 4.44
C SER A 55 -4.05 10.40 4.98
N CYS A 56 -4.07 9.50 5.95
CA CYS A 56 -5.29 9.00 6.58
C CYS A 56 -6.00 10.03 7.45
N THR A 57 -5.33 11.08 7.96
CA THR A 57 -5.99 12.15 8.73
C THR A 57 -7.11 12.81 7.92
N ALA A 58 -6.96 12.89 6.59
CA ALA A 58 -7.95 13.48 5.70
C ALA A 58 -9.25 12.67 5.59
N ILE A 59 -9.28 11.41 6.06
CA ILE A 59 -10.50 10.59 6.09
C ILE A 59 -11.60 11.26 6.93
N SER A 60 -11.22 12.05 7.93
CA SER A 60 -12.17 12.79 8.76
C SER A 60 -13.06 13.74 7.95
N TRP A 61 -12.57 14.26 6.84
CA TRP A 61 -13.28 15.14 5.91
C TRP A 61 -13.84 14.40 4.68
N ASP A 62 -13.75 13.06 4.66
CA ASP A 62 -14.22 12.30 3.50
C ASP A 62 -15.75 12.25 3.45
N LYS A 63 -16.24 12.16 2.22
CA LYS A 63 -17.67 12.03 1.95
C LYS A 63 -18.16 10.63 2.32
N VAL A 64 -19.32 10.57 2.97
CA VAL A 64 -20.00 9.32 3.33
C VAL A 64 -21.14 9.09 2.38
N ASP A 65 -21.24 7.88 1.82
CA ASP A 65 -22.32 7.51 0.92
C ASP A 65 -23.68 7.56 1.64
N ALA A 66 -24.69 8.11 0.97
CA ALA A 66 -26.01 8.35 1.58
C ALA A 66 -26.68 7.07 2.08
N GLU A 67 -26.41 5.94 1.44
CA GLU A 67 -26.95 4.65 1.83
C GLU A 67 -26.50 4.23 3.22
N TYR A 68 -25.22 4.52 3.56
CA TYR A 68 -24.66 4.22 4.87
C TYR A 68 -25.29 5.07 6.00
N LEU A 69 -25.80 6.25 5.66
CA LEU A 69 -26.41 7.16 6.63
C LEU A 69 -27.89 6.85 6.94
N ARG A 70 -28.52 5.94 6.18
CA ARG A 70 -29.95 5.62 6.34
C ARG A 70 -30.28 4.95 7.67
N ALA A 71 -29.42 4.04 8.12
CA ALA A 71 -29.60 3.30 9.37
C ALA A 71 -28.39 3.48 10.30
N PRO A 72 -28.58 3.45 11.63
CA PRO A 72 -27.45 3.43 12.55
C PRO A 72 -26.69 2.09 12.43
N CYS A 73 -25.37 2.16 12.27
CA CYS A 73 -24.50 0.99 12.28
C CYS A 73 -24.05 0.67 13.71
N ARG A 74 -23.94 -0.61 14.03
CA ARG A 74 -23.39 -1.09 15.29
C ARG A 74 -21.92 -1.42 15.14
N TRP A 75 -21.18 -1.36 16.25
CA TRP A 75 -19.81 -1.84 16.30
C TRP A 75 -19.80 -3.37 16.08
N ASP A 76 -19.06 -3.82 15.06
CA ASP A 76 -18.88 -5.24 14.76
C ASP A 76 -17.38 -5.55 14.62
N ALA A 77 -16.78 -5.99 15.73
CA ALA A 77 -15.36 -6.41 15.74
C ALA A 77 -15.12 -7.64 14.84
N GLY A 78 -16.11 -8.55 14.76
CA GLY A 78 -16.03 -9.72 13.86
C GLY A 78 -16.03 -9.32 12.39
N GLY A 79 -16.79 -8.27 12.02
CA GLY A 79 -16.77 -7.71 10.68
C GLY A 79 -15.43 -7.07 10.32
N ILE A 80 -14.79 -6.38 11.27
CA ILE A 80 -13.44 -5.81 11.07
C ILE A 80 -12.43 -6.94 10.85
N LEU A 81 -12.45 -7.98 11.67
CA LEU A 81 -11.56 -9.13 11.52
C LEU A 81 -11.73 -9.83 10.17
N ARG A 82 -12.98 -10.09 9.76
CA ARG A 82 -13.28 -10.69 8.45
C ARG A 82 -12.78 -9.84 7.31
N PHE A 83 -12.97 -8.52 7.40
CA PHE A 83 -12.49 -7.57 6.41
C PHE A 83 -10.96 -7.58 6.30
N MET A 84 -10.26 -7.57 7.43
CA MET A 84 -8.81 -7.65 7.51
C MET A 84 -8.27 -8.94 6.86
N LEU A 85 -8.85 -10.09 7.21
CA LEU A 85 -8.44 -11.40 6.68
C LEU A 85 -8.77 -11.57 5.19
N TRP A 86 -9.71 -10.79 4.67
CA TRP A 86 -10.07 -10.79 3.25
C TRP A 86 -9.17 -9.86 2.42
N ASN A 87 -9.04 -8.61 2.84
CA ASN A 87 -8.33 -7.57 2.09
C ASN A 87 -6.80 -7.62 2.29
N GLY A 88 -6.32 -7.98 3.47
CA GLY A 88 -4.89 -8.02 3.76
C GLY A 88 -4.10 -8.89 2.76
N PRO A 89 -4.49 -10.15 2.53
CA PRO A 89 -3.82 -11.02 1.56
C PRO A 89 -3.84 -10.49 0.13
N VAL A 90 -4.88 -9.77 -0.28
CA VAL A 90 -4.96 -9.15 -1.62
C VAL A 90 -3.81 -8.17 -1.82
N SER A 91 -3.54 -7.32 -0.83
CA SER A 91 -2.41 -6.39 -0.85
C SER A 91 -1.07 -7.14 -0.93
N SER A 92 -0.90 -8.19 -0.12
CA SER A 92 0.34 -8.97 -0.07
C SER A 92 0.69 -9.66 -1.40
N VAL A 93 -0.29 -10.04 -2.21
CA VAL A 93 -0.04 -10.60 -3.56
C VAL A 93 0.78 -9.61 -4.42
N PHE A 94 0.47 -8.32 -4.33
CA PHE A 94 1.17 -7.30 -5.11
C PHE A 94 2.53 -6.96 -4.52
N ASP A 95 2.69 -6.99 -3.21
CA ASP A 95 4.01 -6.89 -2.59
C ASP A 95 4.93 -8.03 -3.07
N ILE A 96 4.42 -9.26 -3.11
CA ILE A 96 5.16 -10.42 -3.64
C ILE A 96 5.48 -10.21 -5.14
N ALA A 97 4.57 -9.68 -5.93
CA ALA A 97 4.84 -9.37 -7.33
C ALA A 97 5.98 -8.33 -7.47
N VAL A 98 5.98 -7.29 -6.63
CA VAL A 98 7.07 -6.30 -6.58
C VAL A 98 8.37 -6.96 -6.13
N PHE A 99 8.36 -7.85 -5.13
CA PHE A 99 9.55 -8.61 -4.72
C PHE A 99 10.15 -9.41 -5.87
N LEU A 100 9.31 -10.11 -6.63
CA LEU A 100 9.76 -10.89 -7.79
C LEU A 100 10.32 -9.98 -8.89
N LEU A 101 9.67 -8.86 -9.17
CA LEU A 101 10.16 -7.88 -10.14
C LEU A 101 11.51 -7.28 -9.72
N MET A 102 11.65 -6.89 -8.45
CA MET A 102 12.91 -6.35 -7.94
C MET A 102 14.00 -7.41 -7.94
N TYR A 103 13.71 -8.62 -7.42
CA TYR A 103 14.70 -9.67 -7.23
C TYR A 103 15.20 -10.26 -8.55
N PHE A 104 14.35 -10.45 -9.55
CA PHE A 104 14.69 -11.13 -10.79
C PHE A 104 14.92 -10.21 -11.99
N VAL A 105 14.43 -8.95 -11.95
CA VAL A 105 14.51 -8.05 -13.09
C VAL A 105 15.39 -6.83 -12.79
N PHE A 106 14.98 -5.98 -11.85
CA PHE A 106 15.61 -4.67 -11.68
C PHE A 106 16.96 -4.72 -10.95
N CYS A 107 17.04 -5.46 -9.85
CA CYS A 107 18.30 -5.55 -9.11
C CYS A 107 19.39 -6.31 -9.89
N PRO A 108 19.10 -7.43 -10.56
CA PRO A 108 20.09 -8.05 -11.43
C PRO A 108 20.50 -7.17 -12.61
N ALA A 109 19.57 -6.46 -13.22
CA ALA A 109 19.89 -5.51 -14.32
C ALA A 109 20.89 -4.43 -13.87
N ALA A 110 20.77 -3.92 -12.65
CA ALA A 110 21.72 -2.98 -12.05
C ALA A 110 23.04 -3.62 -11.63
N ALA A 111 23.05 -4.93 -11.33
CA ALA A 111 24.21 -5.70 -10.85
C ALA A 111 24.90 -6.51 -11.97
N GLY A 112 24.78 -6.12 -13.23
CA GLY A 112 25.39 -6.82 -14.36
C GLY A 112 24.87 -8.24 -14.60
N GLY A 113 23.58 -8.48 -14.30
CA GLY A 113 22.89 -9.77 -14.50
C GLY A 113 23.03 -10.74 -13.30
N LYS A 114 23.67 -10.33 -12.20
CA LYS A 114 23.90 -11.19 -11.05
C LYS A 114 22.78 -11.11 -10.01
N LEU A 115 22.37 -12.26 -9.50
CA LEU A 115 21.48 -12.35 -8.34
C LEU A 115 22.26 -12.10 -7.04
N TYR A 116 21.56 -11.73 -5.97
CA TYR A 116 22.15 -11.42 -4.67
C TYR A 116 23.15 -12.47 -4.17
N GLY A 117 22.79 -13.75 -4.27
CA GLY A 117 23.66 -14.86 -3.84
C GLY A 117 24.93 -15.06 -4.66
N GLN A 118 25.01 -14.46 -5.85
CA GLN A 118 26.18 -14.55 -6.76
C GLN A 118 27.17 -13.40 -6.54
N LEU A 119 26.78 -12.41 -5.73
CA LEU A 119 27.65 -11.29 -5.40
C LEU A 119 28.60 -11.67 -4.28
N THR A 120 29.91 -11.47 -4.50
CA THR A 120 30.95 -11.73 -3.52
C THR A 120 31.37 -10.48 -2.75
N ASP A 121 31.26 -9.34 -3.38
CA ASP A 121 31.60 -8.04 -2.80
C ASP A 121 30.47 -7.55 -1.83
N PRO A 122 30.80 -7.26 -0.56
CA PRO A 122 29.83 -6.72 0.40
C PRO A 122 29.16 -5.43 -0.05
N ALA A 123 29.92 -4.49 -0.62
CA ALA A 123 29.38 -3.21 -1.08
C ALA A 123 28.37 -3.41 -2.23
N ALA A 124 28.63 -4.36 -3.13
CA ALA A 124 27.66 -4.70 -4.18
C ALA A 124 26.39 -5.35 -3.63
N ARG A 125 26.48 -6.14 -2.56
CA ARG A 125 25.31 -6.70 -1.85
C ARG A 125 24.49 -5.64 -1.18
N ASP A 126 25.15 -4.68 -0.52
CA ASP A 126 24.45 -3.57 0.15
C ASP A 126 23.73 -2.68 -0.86
N ALA A 127 24.36 -2.35 -1.97
CA ALA A 127 23.75 -1.59 -3.05
C ALA A 127 22.55 -2.34 -3.67
N TRP A 128 22.66 -3.65 -3.84
CA TRP A 128 21.60 -4.50 -4.35
C TRP A 128 20.39 -4.53 -3.38
N ALA A 129 20.65 -4.70 -2.09
CA ALA A 129 19.63 -4.68 -1.05
C ALA A 129 18.95 -3.30 -0.95
N ALA A 130 19.72 -2.21 -0.99
CA ALA A 130 19.19 -0.84 -0.96
C ALA A 130 18.27 -0.56 -2.16
N LEU A 131 18.62 -1.02 -3.36
CA LEU A 131 17.77 -0.89 -4.55
C LEU A 131 16.47 -1.67 -4.38
N PHE A 132 16.53 -2.91 -3.88
CA PHE A 132 15.36 -3.73 -3.60
C PHE A 132 14.43 -3.07 -2.58
N GLN A 133 14.99 -2.62 -1.46
CA GLN A 133 14.26 -1.93 -0.38
C GLN A 133 13.58 -0.65 -0.88
N THR A 134 14.29 0.13 -1.70
CA THR A 134 13.73 1.35 -2.30
C THR A 134 12.57 1.05 -3.23
N GLY A 135 12.68 0.01 -4.05
CA GLY A 135 11.60 -0.42 -4.93
C GLY A 135 10.34 -0.78 -4.14
N TRP A 136 10.47 -1.60 -3.11
CA TRP A 136 9.30 -1.95 -2.29
C TRP A 136 8.75 -0.77 -1.49
N PHE A 137 9.61 0.08 -0.95
CA PHE A 137 9.21 1.31 -0.23
C PHE A 137 8.32 2.21 -1.09
N VAL A 138 8.72 2.48 -2.33
CA VAL A 138 7.91 3.29 -3.26
C VAL A 138 6.62 2.57 -3.64
N ALA A 139 6.67 1.29 -4.00
CA ALA A 139 5.49 0.51 -4.36
C ALA A 139 4.47 0.43 -3.22
N SER A 140 4.94 0.22 -1.99
CA SER A 140 4.07 0.15 -0.80
C SER A 140 3.29 1.44 -0.59
N MET A 141 3.91 2.61 -0.80
CA MET A 141 3.16 3.87 -0.70
C MET A 141 2.08 4.00 -1.77
N TRP A 142 2.36 3.58 -3.00
CA TRP A 142 1.36 3.58 -4.07
C TRP A 142 0.19 2.65 -3.76
N THR A 143 0.46 1.42 -3.36
CA THR A 143 -0.59 0.43 -3.04
C THR A 143 -1.39 0.84 -1.81
N GLN A 144 -0.75 1.28 -0.73
CA GLN A 144 -1.43 1.73 0.49
C GLN A 144 -2.32 2.95 0.24
N THR A 145 -1.88 3.88 -0.59
CA THR A 145 -2.70 5.04 -0.98
C THR A 145 -3.91 4.61 -1.80
N LEU A 146 -3.73 3.65 -2.70
CA LEU A 146 -4.85 3.09 -3.48
C LEU A 146 -5.85 2.36 -2.61
N VAL A 147 -5.40 1.60 -1.59
CA VAL A 147 -6.30 0.97 -0.61
C VAL A 147 -7.24 2.00 0.01
N ILE A 148 -6.75 3.19 0.38
CA ILE A 148 -7.60 4.25 0.94
C ILE A 148 -8.77 4.56 -0.02
N HIS A 149 -8.48 4.75 -1.29
CA HIS A 149 -9.49 5.08 -2.29
C HIS A 149 -10.42 3.91 -2.61
N MET A 150 -9.93 2.68 -2.59
CA MET A 150 -10.72 1.47 -2.87
C MET A 150 -11.64 1.09 -1.72
N VAL A 151 -11.16 1.18 -0.48
CA VAL A 151 -11.88 0.71 0.71
C VAL A 151 -12.93 1.72 1.19
N ARG A 152 -12.73 3.02 0.99
CA ARG A 152 -13.59 4.10 1.51
C ARG A 152 -15.07 4.00 1.10
N THR A 153 -15.40 3.30 0.04
CA THR A 153 -16.76 3.20 -0.52
C THR A 153 -17.05 1.79 -1.03
N ALA A 154 -18.29 1.35 -0.92
CA ALA A 154 -18.75 0.12 -1.57
C ALA A 154 -18.88 0.26 -3.10
N LYS A 155 -18.96 1.48 -3.61
CA LYS A 155 -19.13 1.81 -5.03
C LYS A 155 -17.79 1.76 -5.78
N VAL A 156 -17.85 1.91 -7.11
CA VAL A 156 -16.64 2.04 -7.93
C VAL A 156 -15.98 3.39 -7.61
N PRO A 157 -14.73 3.38 -7.10
CA PRO A 157 -14.02 4.62 -6.78
C PRO A 157 -13.88 5.53 -7.99
N VAL A 158 -13.84 6.86 -7.74
CA VAL A 158 -13.73 7.92 -8.74
C VAL A 158 -14.97 8.04 -9.66
N LEU A 159 -15.51 6.94 -10.17
CA LEU A 159 -16.64 6.96 -11.09
C LEU A 159 -17.98 7.19 -10.38
N GLN A 160 -18.25 6.45 -9.31
CA GLN A 160 -19.53 6.48 -8.59
C GLN A 160 -19.45 7.20 -7.24
N SER A 161 -18.29 7.23 -6.61
CA SER A 161 -18.06 7.91 -5.34
C SER A 161 -16.69 8.60 -5.36
N ARG A 162 -16.71 9.93 -5.35
CA ARG A 162 -15.48 10.73 -5.35
C ARG A 162 -15.03 11.04 -3.93
N ALA A 163 -13.75 10.83 -3.67
CA ALA A 163 -13.11 11.23 -2.43
C ALA A 163 -13.19 12.76 -2.23
N SER A 164 -13.09 13.20 -0.99
CA SER A 164 -12.97 14.63 -0.69
C SER A 164 -11.66 15.20 -1.27
N ALA A 165 -11.65 16.49 -1.58
CA ALA A 165 -10.46 17.15 -2.09
C ALA A 165 -9.25 17.07 -1.13
N PRO A 166 -9.42 17.26 0.21
CA PRO A 166 -8.32 17.06 1.16
C PRO A 166 -7.75 15.64 1.13
N LEU A 167 -8.59 14.62 1.07
CA LEU A 167 -8.15 13.22 1.01
C LEU A 167 -7.36 12.95 -0.27
N THR A 168 -7.88 13.34 -1.41
CA THR A 168 -7.19 13.18 -2.70
C THR A 168 -5.87 13.96 -2.73
N GLY A 169 -5.87 15.20 -2.22
CA GLY A 169 -4.68 16.05 -2.19
C GLY A 169 -3.57 15.48 -1.31
N LEU A 170 -3.87 15.04 -0.09
CA LEU A 170 -2.88 14.47 0.83
C LEU A 170 -2.35 13.12 0.34
N THR A 171 -3.21 12.27 -0.22
CA THR A 171 -2.77 10.98 -0.77
C THR A 171 -1.85 11.16 -1.98
N LEU A 172 -2.18 12.07 -2.90
CA LEU A 172 -1.32 12.38 -4.05
C LEU A 172 0.00 13.04 -3.62
N ALA A 173 -0.05 13.94 -2.63
CA ALA A 173 1.16 14.53 -2.07
C ALA A 173 2.07 13.46 -1.42
N GLY A 174 1.49 12.52 -0.68
CA GLY A 174 2.24 11.40 -0.10
C GLY A 174 2.93 10.55 -1.17
N ILE A 175 2.22 10.18 -2.23
CA ILE A 175 2.81 9.45 -3.38
C ILE A 175 3.94 10.27 -4.00
N ALA A 176 3.73 11.56 -4.27
CA ALA A 176 4.73 12.41 -4.89
C ALA A 176 5.99 12.52 -4.03
N VAL A 177 5.84 12.76 -2.72
CA VAL A 177 6.96 12.84 -1.78
C VAL A 177 7.75 11.55 -1.76
N VAL A 178 7.11 10.40 -1.54
CA VAL A 178 7.80 9.11 -1.43
C VAL A 178 8.44 8.71 -2.77
N THR A 179 7.80 9.03 -3.89
CA THR A 179 8.36 8.75 -5.22
C THR A 179 9.57 9.63 -5.55
N ALA A 180 9.56 10.89 -5.11
CA ALA A 180 10.67 11.81 -5.32
C ALA A 180 11.85 11.57 -4.37
N LEU A 181 11.60 11.05 -3.17
CA LEU A 181 12.57 10.92 -2.10
C LEU A 181 13.87 10.20 -2.50
N PRO A 182 13.84 9.06 -3.26
CA PRO A 182 15.06 8.39 -3.74
C PRO A 182 15.96 9.22 -4.66
N PHE A 183 15.43 10.33 -5.20
CA PHE A 183 16.15 11.22 -6.11
C PHE A 183 16.63 12.51 -5.43
N THR A 184 16.45 12.63 -4.12
CA THR A 184 16.84 13.79 -3.32
C THR A 184 18.14 13.52 -2.55
N PRO A 185 18.83 14.55 -2.07
CA PRO A 185 20.01 14.39 -1.20
C PRO A 185 19.72 13.65 0.12
N LEU A 186 18.45 13.57 0.53
CA LEU A 186 18.04 12.84 1.74
C LEU A 186 18.05 11.31 1.56
N ALA A 187 18.12 10.84 0.33
CA ALA A 187 18.05 9.41 0.01
C ALA A 187 19.16 8.61 0.71
N GLU A 188 20.39 9.13 0.71
CA GLU A 188 21.55 8.48 1.33
C GLU A 188 21.35 8.25 2.82
N GLY A 189 20.88 9.27 3.55
CA GLY A 189 20.57 9.15 4.99
C GLY A 189 19.42 8.19 5.33
N LEU A 190 18.58 7.88 4.35
CA LEU A 190 17.44 6.96 4.48
C LEU A 190 17.74 5.55 3.93
N GLY A 191 18.93 5.34 3.40
CA GLY A 191 19.31 4.08 2.72
C GLY A 191 18.51 3.83 1.45
N LEU A 192 18.10 4.90 0.75
CA LEU A 192 17.36 4.83 -0.52
C LEU A 192 18.31 5.05 -1.69
N THR A 193 18.01 4.46 -2.83
CA THR A 193 18.76 4.63 -4.07
C THR A 193 17.83 5.00 -5.21
N ALA A 194 18.38 5.70 -6.23
CA ALA A 194 17.60 6.07 -7.41
C ALA A 194 17.09 4.83 -8.15
N LEU A 195 15.81 4.81 -8.45
CA LEU A 195 15.14 3.72 -9.18
C LEU A 195 15.28 3.95 -10.69
N PRO A 196 15.49 2.89 -11.50
CA PRO A 196 15.54 2.99 -12.95
C PRO A 196 14.16 3.39 -13.51
N ALA A 197 14.15 4.17 -14.61
CA ALA A 197 12.90 4.64 -15.21
C ALA A 197 11.95 3.49 -15.61
N GLY A 198 12.48 2.35 -16.06
CA GLY A 198 11.68 1.17 -16.37
C GLY A 198 10.90 0.59 -15.17
N TYR A 199 11.37 0.84 -13.95
CA TYR A 199 10.66 0.44 -12.74
C TYR A 199 9.28 1.09 -12.64
N PHE A 200 9.15 2.36 -12.97
CA PHE A 200 7.87 3.09 -12.90
C PHE A 200 6.84 2.58 -13.90
N ALA A 201 7.30 2.11 -15.08
CA ALA A 201 6.41 1.45 -16.04
C ALA A 201 5.89 0.10 -15.50
N ALA A 202 6.77 -0.70 -14.87
CA ALA A 202 6.37 -1.94 -14.21
C ALA A 202 5.45 -1.67 -13.02
N LEU A 203 5.76 -0.66 -12.20
CA LEU A 203 4.92 -0.23 -11.08
C LEU A 203 3.53 0.18 -11.55
N ALA A 204 3.40 0.90 -12.66
CA ALA A 204 2.10 1.25 -13.24
C ALA A 204 1.30 -0.02 -13.60
N GLY A 205 1.95 -1.05 -14.16
CA GLY A 205 1.32 -2.34 -14.41
C GLY A 205 0.85 -3.05 -13.14
N VAL A 206 1.67 -3.05 -12.10
CA VAL A 206 1.32 -3.58 -10.77
C VAL A 206 0.11 -2.85 -10.20
N VAL A 207 0.09 -1.52 -10.26
CA VAL A 207 -1.01 -0.66 -9.79
C VAL A 207 -2.31 -0.97 -10.51
N VAL A 208 -2.28 -1.11 -11.83
CA VAL A 208 -3.48 -1.49 -12.62
C VAL A 208 -3.97 -2.87 -12.20
N GLY A 209 -3.08 -3.86 -12.10
CA GLY A 209 -3.41 -5.19 -11.61
C GLY A 209 -4.04 -5.16 -10.22
N TYR A 210 -3.48 -4.33 -9.31
CA TYR A 210 -4.00 -4.12 -7.97
C TYR A 210 -5.44 -3.60 -7.98
N ILE A 211 -5.71 -2.54 -8.75
CA ILE A 211 -7.07 -1.97 -8.87
C ILE A 211 -8.07 -3.01 -9.36
N LEU A 212 -7.68 -3.83 -10.33
CA LEU A 212 -8.55 -4.87 -10.89
C LEU A 212 -8.83 -5.97 -9.85
N LEU A 213 -7.80 -6.50 -9.19
CA LEU A 213 -7.96 -7.59 -8.21
C LEU A 213 -8.72 -7.11 -6.98
N GLU A 214 -8.41 -5.92 -6.47
CA GLU A 214 -9.10 -5.32 -5.33
C GLU A 214 -10.59 -5.05 -5.65
N SER A 215 -10.90 -4.60 -6.86
CA SER A 215 -12.28 -4.41 -7.32
C SER A 215 -13.04 -5.74 -7.36
N LEU A 216 -12.41 -6.80 -7.86
CA LEU A 216 -12.98 -8.14 -7.88
C LEU A 216 -13.18 -8.70 -6.46
N ALA A 217 -12.15 -8.59 -5.62
CA ALA A 217 -12.20 -9.05 -4.23
C ALA A 217 -13.33 -8.35 -3.44
N LYS A 218 -13.49 -7.05 -3.66
CA LYS A 218 -14.55 -6.22 -3.10
C LYS A 218 -15.95 -6.69 -3.55
N GLU A 219 -16.13 -6.93 -4.84
CA GLU A 219 -17.41 -7.41 -5.38
C GLU A 219 -17.79 -8.76 -4.78
N ILE A 220 -16.83 -9.69 -4.68
CA ILE A 220 -17.05 -11.02 -4.07
C ILE A 220 -17.38 -10.86 -2.58
N TYR A 221 -16.65 -9.99 -1.86
CA TYR A 221 -16.90 -9.74 -0.43
C TYR A 221 -18.31 -9.21 -0.19
N ILE A 222 -18.74 -8.20 -0.95
CA ILE A 222 -20.07 -7.61 -0.85
C ILE A 222 -21.16 -8.66 -1.15
N LYS A 223 -21.00 -9.47 -2.19
CA LYS A 223 -21.93 -10.55 -2.52
C LYS A 223 -22.05 -11.60 -1.42
N LYS A 224 -20.93 -11.92 -0.75
CA LYS A 224 -20.87 -12.94 0.30
C LYS A 224 -21.39 -12.48 1.65
N TYR A 225 -21.04 -11.26 2.05
CA TYR A 225 -21.31 -10.75 3.40
C TYR A 225 -22.39 -9.67 3.46
N HIS A 226 -22.90 -9.21 2.31
CA HIS A 226 -23.92 -8.15 2.18
C HIS A 226 -23.57 -6.86 2.92
N SER A 227 -22.29 -6.63 3.22
CA SER A 227 -21.76 -5.42 3.86
C SER A 227 -20.37 -5.12 3.34
N TRP A 228 -19.99 -3.83 3.37
CA TRP A 228 -18.62 -3.40 3.03
C TRP A 228 -18.02 -2.57 4.16
N LEU A 229 -18.72 -1.54 4.61
CA LEU A 229 -18.33 -0.66 5.73
C LEU A 229 -19.15 -0.96 6.99
#